data_a98cb69d4a5c37c81156ac9947feea1b
#
_entry.id   a98cb69d4a5c37c81156ac9947feea1b
#
_cell.length_a   1.000
_cell.length_b   1.000
_cell.length_c   1.000
_cell.angle_alpha   90.00
_cell.angle_beta   90.00
_cell.angle_gamma   90.00
#
_symmetry.space_group_name_H-M   'P 1'
#
loop_
_entity.id
_entity.type
_entity.pdbx_description
1 polymer ?
#
loop_
_entity_poly.entity_id
_entity_poly.type
_entity_poly.pdbx_seq_one_letter_code
_entity_poly.pdbx_strand_id
1 'polypeptide(L)'
;MVRFESRQVFKLRGMSLQQMSLSCTLLAAVSVATVASLWSAPLQARERTEQVAALPVVKLVELPQQARQTHRLILAGGPFPYEKDGVVFGNRERLLPRKPRGHYREYTVPTPGARNRGAKRIVCAGEVPREPEACFYTEDHYASFKRIAP
;
A
#
# COMPACT_ATOMS: atom_id res chain seq x y z
N MET A 1 32.62 49.53 3.33
CA MET A 1 33.54 49.91 2.24
C MET A 1 33.26 49.00 1.06
N VAL A 2 32.93 49.64 -0.12
CA VAL A 2 32.83 49.10 -1.49
C VAL A 2 31.62 48.21 -1.78
N ARG A 3 30.52 48.65 -2.26
CA ARG A 3 29.94 49.06 -3.55
C ARG A 3 30.41 48.20 -4.75
N PHE A 4 29.48 47.47 -5.38
CA PHE A 4 29.41 47.41 -6.85
C PHE A 4 27.98 47.11 -7.33
N GLU A 5 27.35 48.16 -7.92
CA GLU A 5 26.18 48.09 -8.78
C GLU A 5 26.62 47.60 -10.16
N SER A 6 25.82 46.81 -10.82
CA SER A 6 25.84 46.64 -12.27
C SER A 6 24.44 46.63 -12.84
N ARG A 7 24.03 47.82 -13.34
CA ARG A 7 22.87 48.02 -14.18
C ARG A 7 23.09 47.35 -15.54
N GLN A 8 22.24 46.44 -15.93
CA GLN A 8 22.11 46.02 -17.31
C GLN A 8 20.97 46.78 -17.98
N VAL A 9 21.35 47.65 -18.87
CA VAL A 9 20.49 48.44 -19.74
C VAL A 9 20.00 47.57 -20.89
N PHE A 10 18.69 47.28 -20.94
CA PHE A 10 18.06 46.53 -22.04
C PHE A 10 17.77 47.49 -23.18
N LYS A 11 18.53 47.38 -24.24
CA LYS A 11 18.49 48.21 -25.46
C LYS A 11 17.32 47.72 -26.34
N LEU A 12 16.25 48.45 -26.38
CA LEU A 12 15.16 48.28 -27.37
C LEU A 12 15.65 48.68 -28.73
N ARG A 13 15.80 47.73 -29.61
CA ARG A 13 16.11 47.94 -31.03
C ARG A 13 14.87 47.54 -31.84
N GLY A 14 14.38 48.51 -32.60
CA GLY A 14 13.19 48.55 -33.41
C GLY A 14 12.93 47.31 -34.26
N MET A 15 11.71 46.87 -34.28
CA MET A 15 11.15 45.99 -35.27
C MET A 15 10.19 46.77 -36.16
N SER A 16 10.52 46.74 -37.41
CA SER A 16 9.89 47.33 -38.56
C SER A 16 8.43 46.89 -38.72
N LEU A 17 7.58 47.85 -38.96
CA LEU A 17 6.22 47.69 -39.48
C LEU A 17 6.25 47.21 -40.93
N GLN A 18 6.29 45.91 -41.17
CA GLN A 18 5.99 45.40 -42.52
C GLN A 18 5.85 43.86 -42.43
N GLN A 19 4.63 43.41 -42.14
CA GLN A 19 4.08 42.11 -42.55
C GLN A 19 2.70 41.93 -41.85
N MET A 20 1.77 42.82 -42.22
CA MET A 20 0.34 42.51 -42.11
C MET A 20 -0.11 42.14 -43.50
N SER A 21 -0.15 40.83 -43.77
CA SER A 21 -1.14 40.27 -44.71
C SER A 21 -0.89 38.75 -44.80
N LEU A 22 -1.97 38.02 -44.88
CA LEU A 22 -2.08 36.57 -45.10
C LEU A 22 -1.84 35.67 -43.88
N SER A 23 -2.92 35.41 -43.14
CA SER A 23 -3.25 34.09 -42.60
C SER A 23 -4.54 34.14 -41.80
N CYS A 24 -5.62 34.46 -42.47
CA CYS A 24 -6.99 34.34 -41.94
C CYS A 24 -7.71 33.16 -42.59
N THR A 25 -7.14 31.96 -42.54
CA THR A 25 -7.80 30.73 -42.95
C THR A 25 -7.06 29.50 -42.43
N LEU A 26 -7.03 29.22 -41.11
CA LEU A 26 -6.69 27.91 -40.54
C LEU A 26 -7.02 27.87 -39.03
N LEU A 27 -8.25 28.23 -38.68
CA LEU A 27 -8.76 28.14 -37.31
C LEU A 27 -10.09 27.36 -37.26
N ALA A 28 -10.13 26.18 -37.84
CA ALA A 28 -11.33 25.32 -37.78
C ALA A 28 -11.02 23.82 -37.68
N ALA A 29 -9.87 23.40 -37.13
CA ALA A 29 -9.56 21.96 -37.05
C ALA A 29 -8.86 21.51 -35.76
N VAL A 30 -9.02 22.17 -34.60
CA VAL A 30 -8.36 21.77 -33.33
C VAL A 30 -9.35 21.70 -32.16
N SER A 31 -10.62 21.39 -32.37
CA SER A 31 -11.62 21.37 -31.27
C SER A 31 -12.29 20.01 -31.02
N VAL A 32 -11.76 18.88 -31.47
CA VAL A 32 -12.41 17.56 -31.25
C VAL A 32 -11.52 16.54 -30.47
N ALA A 33 -10.35 16.91 -30.00
CA ALA A 33 -9.40 15.95 -29.39
C ALA A 33 -9.30 16.01 -27.84
N THR A 34 -10.17 16.71 -27.12
CA THR A 34 -10.01 16.90 -25.66
C THR A 34 -11.11 16.29 -24.78
N VAL A 35 -11.97 15.42 -25.27
CA VAL A 35 -13.05 14.83 -24.44
C VAL A 35 -12.82 13.35 -24.09
N ALA A 36 -11.69 12.72 -24.48
CA ALA A 36 -11.45 11.29 -24.25
C ALA A 36 -10.62 10.96 -22.99
N SER A 37 -10.30 11.94 -22.11
CA SER A 37 -9.33 11.72 -21.03
C SER A 37 -9.92 11.57 -19.61
N LEU A 38 -11.24 11.51 -19.44
CA LEU A 38 -11.85 11.54 -18.09
C LEU A 38 -12.45 10.20 -17.62
N TRP A 39 -12.21 9.08 -18.29
CA TRP A 39 -12.83 7.79 -17.90
C TRP A 39 -11.85 6.70 -17.50
N SER A 40 -10.63 7.02 -17.07
CA SER A 40 -9.61 6.02 -16.72
C SER A 40 -9.44 5.79 -15.21
N ALA A 41 -10.42 6.08 -14.36
CA ALA A 41 -10.21 6.10 -12.91
C ALA A 41 -10.89 5.01 -12.05
N PRO A 42 -11.33 3.82 -12.50
CA PRO A 42 -11.72 2.79 -11.55
C PRO A 42 -10.95 1.47 -11.61
N LEU A 43 -9.95 1.29 -12.49
CA LEU A 43 -9.25 0.00 -12.58
C LEU A 43 -8.46 -0.40 -11.34
N GLN A 44 -7.84 0.55 -10.66
CA GLN A 44 -6.98 0.25 -9.50
C GLN A 44 -7.72 -0.18 -8.23
N ALA A 45 -8.99 0.19 -8.08
CA ALA A 45 -9.80 -0.23 -6.95
C ALA A 45 -10.27 -1.70 -7.09
N ARG A 46 -10.50 -2.14 -8.32
CA ARG A 46 -10.95 -3.49 -8.64
C ARG A 46 -9.84 -4.53 -8.45
N GLU A 47 -8.62 -4.25 -8.93
CA GLU A 47 -7.44 -5.11 -8.72
C GLU A 47 -7.15 -5.34 -7.23
N ARG A 48 -7.41 -4.36 -6.40
CA ARG A 48 -7.12 -4.40 -4.96
C ARG A 48 -8.07 -5.34 -4.20
N THR A 49 -9.32 -5.45 -4.64
CA THR A 49 -10.30 -6.38 -4.06
C THR A 49 -10.04 -7.81 -4.54
N GLU A 50 -9.60 -7.99 -5.78
CA GLU A 50 -9.25 -9.29 -6.35
C GLU A 50 -8.01 -9.90 -5.69
N GLN A 51 -7.03 -9.11 -5.29
CA GLN A 51 -5.82 -9.60 -4.62
C GLN A 51 -6.11 -10.22 -3.23
N VAL A 52 -7.12 -9.75 -2.52
CA VAL A 52 -7.57 -10.38 -1.24
C VAL A 52 -8.32 -11.68 -1.49
N ALA A 53 -9.12 -11.72 -2.55
CA ALA A 53 -9.84 -12.92 -2.96
C ALA A 53 -8.89 -14.00 -3.52
N ALA A 54 -7.68 -13.62 -3.94
CA ALA A 54 -6.66 -14.52 -4.50
C ALA A 54 -5.77 -15.20 -3.46
N LEU A 55 -5.79 -14.78 -2.17
CA LEU A 55 -4.99 -15.46 -1.15
C LEU A 55 -5.58 -16.84 -0.86
N PRO A 56 -4.73 -17.89 -0.80
CA PRO A 56 -5.19 -19.21 -0.38
C PRO A 56 -5.91 -19.12 0.97
N VAL A 57 -7.00 -19.85 1.10
CA VAL A 57 -7.76 -19.94 2.35
C VAL A 57 -7.39 -21.23 3.06
N VAL A 58 -7.17 -21.15 4.37
CA VAL A 58 -6.96 -22.30 5.24
C VAL A 58 -7.95 -22.23 6.40
N LYS A 59 -8.59 -23.34 6.73
CA LYS A 59 -9.47 -23.40 7.89
C LYS A 59 -8.64 -23.37 9.18
N LEU A 60 -9.13 -22.71 10.19
CA LEU A 60 -8.45 -22.63 11.50
C LEU A 60 -8.10 -24.02 12.05
N VAL A 61 -8.97 -25.00 11.86
CA VAL A 61 -8.77 -26.39 12.34
C VAL A 61 -7.63 -27.12 11.62
N GLU A 62 -7.30 -26.72 10.40
CA GLU A 62 -6.24 -27.29 9.58
C GLU A 62 -4.85 -26.74 9.93
N LEU A 63 -4.81 -25.62 10.66
CA LEU A 63 -3.56 -25.01 11.10
C LEU A 63 -2.88 -25.85 12.20
N PRO A 64 -1.55 -25.76 12.33
CA PRO A 64 -0.82 -26.36 13.46
C PRO A 64 -1.41 -25.95 14.80
N GLN A 65 -1.33 -26.84 15.79
CA GLN A 65 -1.86 -26.58 17.14
C GLN A 65 -1.38 -25.25 17.72
N GLN A 66 -0.10 -24.93 17.51
CA GLN A 66 0.50 -23.67 17.98
C GLN A 66 -0.15 -22.44 17.33
N ALA A 67 -0.46 -22.51 16.03
CA ALA A 67 -1.15 -21.42 15.34
C ALA A 67 -2.58 -21.23 15.87
N ARG A 68 -3.31 -22.34 16.10
CA ARG A 68 -4.64 -22.29 16.71
C ARG A 68 -4.60 -21.71 18.12
N GLN A 69 -3.57 -22.05 18.90
CA GLN A 69 -3.38 -21.50 20.25
C GLN A 69 -3.06 -19.99 20.19
N THR A 70 -2.14 -19.57 19.32
CA THR A 70 -1.85 -18.15 19.12
C THR A 70 -3.11 -17.39 18.68
N HIS A 71 -3.91 -17.93 17.76
CA HIS A 71 -5.16 -17.30 17.33
C HIS A 71 -6.15 -17.11 18.52
N ARG A 72 -6.30 -18.11 19.40
CA ARG A 72 -7.11 -17.94 20.61
C ARG A 72 -6.59 -16.85 21.55
N LEU A 73 -5.25 -16.78 21.72
CA LEU A 73 -4.64 -15.72 22.54
C LEU A 73 -4.88 -14.33 21.93
N ILE A 74 -4.89 -14.19 20.60
CA ILE A 74 -5.20 -12.92 19.94
C ILE A 74 -6.60 -12.46 20.30
N LEU A 75 -7.59 -13.34 20.18
CA LEU A 75 -9.00 -13.03 20.54
C LEU A 75 -9.17 -12.75 22.04
N ALA A 76 -8.40 -13.43 22.89
CA ALA A 76 -8.40 -13.19 24.34
C ALA A 76 -7.64 -11.91 24.75
N GLY A 77 -6.76 -11.37 23.87
CA GLY A 77 -5.91 -10.22 24.19
C GLY A 77 -4.65 -10.58 25.00
N GLY A 78 -4.18 -11.81 24.91
CA GLY A 78 -2.99 -12.33 25.59
C GLY A 78 -3.31 -13.20 26.81
N PRO A 79 -2.32 -13.46 27.67
CA PRO A 79 -0.95 -12.96 27.59
C PRO A 79 -0.14 -13.55 26.43
N PHE A 80 0.73 -12.74 25.84
CA PHE A 80 1.59 -13.17 24.72
C PHE A 80 2.99 -13.55 25.21
N PRO A 81 3.58 -14.66 24.70
CA PRO A 81 4.87 -15.13 25.16
C PRO A 81 6.07 -14.35 24.61
N TYR A 82 5.89 -13.57 23.55
CA TYR A 82 6.98 -12.84 22.92
C TYR A 82 6.74 -11.33 22.96
N GLU A 83 7.76 -10.57 23.26
CA GLU A 83 7.76 -9.10 23.33
C GLU A 83 7.30 -8.43 22.00
N LYS A 84 7.57 -9.10 20.89
CA LYS A 84 7.16 -8.61 19.56
C LYS A 84 5.72 -8.92 19.18
N ASP A 85 4.98 -9.64 20.01
CA ASP A 85 3.58 -9.95 19.71
C ASP A 85 2.69 -8.71 19.89
N GLY A 86 1.79 -8.51 18.93
CA GLY A 86 0.91 -7.33 18.90
C GLY A 86 1.54 -6.07 18.30
N VAL A 87 2.81 -6.10 17.87
CA VAL A 87 3.43 -4.95 17.19
C VAL A 87 2.84 -4.74 15.80
N VAL A 88 2.95 -3.51 15.31
CA VAL A 88 2.46 -3.13 13.98
C VAL A 88 3.26 -3.83 12.88
N PHE A 89 2.57 -4.56 12.02
CA PHE A 89 3.12 -5.14 10.81
C PHE A 89 3.00 -4.17 9.63
N GLY A 90 4.11 -3.89 8.96
CA GLY A 90 4.19 -2.82 7.95
C GLY A 90 3.71 -3.18 6.55
N ASN A 91 3.46 -4.47 6.24
CA ASN A 91 3.08 -4.97 4.91
C ASN A 91 3.88 -4.34 3.76
N ARG A 92 5.22 -4.25 3.92
CA ARG A 92 6.11 -3.57 2.96
C ARG A 92 6.07 -4.20 1.58
N GLU A 93 6.03 -5.52 1.53
CA GLU A 93 5.96 -6.32 0.29
C GLU A 93 4.57 -6.30 -0.35
N ARG A 94 3.58 -5.68 0.32
CA ARG A 94 2.20 -5.53 -0.17
C ARG A 94 1.52 -6.85 -0.53
N LEU A 95 1.88 -7.95 0.12
CA LEU A 95 1.26 -9.26 -0.05
C LEU A 95 -0.14 -9.32 0.59
N LEU A 96 -0.40 -8.49 1.58
CA LEU A 96 -1.72 -8.29 2.15
C LEU A 96 -2.38 -7.04 1.56
N PRO A 97 -3.71 -6.89 1.65
CA PRO A 97 -4.43 -5.70 1.21
C PRO A 97 -3.80 -4.42 1.76
N ARG A 98 -3.79 -3.36 0.96
CA ARG A 98 -3.26 -2.08 1.42
C ARG A 98 -4.24 -1.45 2.41
N LYS A 99 -3.77 -1.22 3.63
CA LYS A 99 -4.51 -0.59 4.73
C LYS A 99 -3.66 0.52 5.37
N PRO A 100 -4.25 1.42 6.15
CA PRO A 100 -3.52 2.43 6.91
C PRO A 100 -2.48 1.81 7.85
N ARG A 101 -1.47 2.61 8.22
CA ARG A 101 -0.47 2.19 9.20
C ARG A 101 -1.13 1.88 10.54
N GLY A 102 -0.72 0.77 11.16
CA GLY A 102 -1.28 0.32 12.44
C GLY A 102 -2.46 -0.64 12.32
N HIS A 103 -3.02 -0.79 11.11
CA HIS A 103 -4.15 -1.69 10.87
C HIS A 103 -3.78 -3.18 10.99
N TYR A 104 -2.53 -3.53 10.67
CA TYR A 104 -2.02 -4.89 10.80
C TYR A 104 -1.16 -5.04 12.05
N ARG A 105 -1.34 -6.16 12.76
CA ARG A 105 -0.52 -6.56 13.92
C ARG A 105 -0.03 -7.98 13.73
N GLU A 106 1.24 -8.23 14.09
CA GLU A 106 1.86 -9.54 13.98
C GLU A 106 1.93 -10.26 15.32
N TYR A 107 1.83 -11.59 15.26
CA TYR A 107 1.92 -12.47 16.42
C TYR A 107 2.76 -13.70 16.07
N THR A 108 3.61 -14.11 17.00
CA THR A 108 4.48 -15.27 16.83
C THR A 108 3.70 -16.57 17.01
N VAL A 109 3.89 -17.47 16.06
CA VAL A 109 3.46 -18.87 16.23
C VAL A 109 4.68 -19.68 16.66
N PRO A 110 4.70 -20.23 17.88
CA PRO A 110 5.84 -21.02 18.36
C PRO A 110 6.15 -22.17 17.40
N THR A 111 7.43 -22.35 17.10
CA THR A 111 7.89 -23.47 16.27
C THR A 111 8.62 -24.45 17.18
N PRO A 112 8.08 -25.65 17.43
CA PRO A 112 8.75 -26.64 18.28
C PRO A 112 10.18 -26.92 17.81
N GLY A 113 11.13 -26.96 18.74
CA GLY A 113 12.55 -27.19 18.44
C GLY A 113 13.34 -25.99 17.92
N ALA A 114 12.68 -24.86 17.60
CA ALA A 114 13.40 -23.64 17.22
C ALA A 114 14.05 -22.98 18.45
N ARG A 115 15.33 -22.61 18.32
CA ARG A 115 16.07 -21.87 19.35
C ARG A 115 15.72 -20.37 19.42
N ASN A 116 14.94 -19.89 18.44
CA ASN A 116 14.50 -18.49 18.30
C ASN A 116 12.99 -18.45 18.09
N ARG A 117 12.43 -17.28 17.71
CA ARG A 117 11.00 -17.09 17.42
C ARG A 117 10.47 -17.96 16.24
N GLY A 118 11.37 -18.61 15.47
CA GLY A 118 10.98 -19.29 14.24
C GLY A 118 10.46 -18.34 13.16
N ALA A 119 9.97 -18.89 12.05
CA ALA A 119 9.47 -18.12 10.90
C ALA A 119 7.95 -17.94 10.90
N LYS A 120 7.21 -18.76 11.66
CA LYS A 120 5.74 -18.81 11.60
C LYS A 120 5.10 -17.60 12.32
N ARG A 121 4.13 -16.95 11.66
CA ARG A 121 3.40 -15.80 12.21
C ARG A 121 1.90 -15.89 11.90
N ILE A 122 1.13 -15.19 12.71
CA ILE A 122 -0.22 -14.74 12.35
C ILE A 122 -0.18 -13.23 12.26
N VAL A 123 -0.72 -12.67 11.18
CA VAL A 123 -0.92 -11.24 11.00
C VAL A 123 -2.41 -10.99 10.93
N CYS A 124 -2.93 -10.19 11.86
CA CYS A 124 -4.35 -9.86 11.90
C CYS A 124 -4.58 -8.40 11.52
N ALA A 125 -5.62 -8.17 10.74
CA ALA A 125 -6.12 -6.86 10.32
C ALA A 125 -7.25 -6.43 11.24
N GLY A 126 -7.33 -5.15 11.56
CA GLY A 126 -8.41 -4.57 12.35
C GLY A 126 -7.92 -3.46 13.27
N GLU A 127 -8.84 -2.58 13.64
CA GLU A 127 -8.54 -1.49 14.57
C GLU A 127 -8.50 -2.01 16.02
N VAL A 128 -9.38 -2.94 16.35
CA VAL A 128 -9.46 -3.57 17.68
C VAL A 128 -8.74 -4.91 17.64
N PRO A 129 -7.60 -5.07 18.35
CA PRO A 129 -6.79 -6.29 18.29
C PRO A 129 -7.52 -7.58 18.65
N ARG A 130 -8.51 -7.52 19.54
CA ARG A 130 -9.31 -8.68 19.99
C ARG A 130 -10.44 -9.05 19.04
N GLU A 131 -10.78 -8.14 18.11
CA GLU A 131 -11.87 -8.29 17.14
C GLU A 131 -11.32 -8.09 15.72
N PRO A 132 -10.41 -8.96 15.27
CA PRO A 132 -9.80 -8.80 13.95
C PRO A 132 -10.82 -9.00 12.84
N GLU A 133 -10.78 -8.13 11.82
CA GLU A 133 -11.56 -8.25 10.59
C GLU A 133 -11.16 -9.50 9.77
N ALA A 134 -9.86 -9.82 9.78
CA ALA A 134 -9.28 -10.99 9.13
C ALA A 134 -7.91 -11.31 9.73
N CYS A 135 -7.55 -12.59 9.77
CA CYS A 135 -6.22 -13.03 10.13
C CYS A 135 -5.59 -13.84 8.99
N PHE A 136 -4.29 -13.74 8.88
CA PHE A 136 -3.47 -14.38 7.84
C PHE A 136 -2.33 -15.16 8.50
N TYR A 137 -2.13 -16.38 8.06
CA TYR A 137 -1.05 -17.25 8.53
C TYR A 137 0.09 -17.25 7.52
N THR A 138 1.32 -17.21 8.01
CA THR A 138 2.55 -17.40 7.23
C THR A 138 3.47 -18.41 7.96
N GLU A 139 4.14 -19.24 7.21
CA GLU A 139 5.11 -20.21 7.72
C GLU A 139 6.54 -19.96 7.25
N ASP A 140 6.73 -18.99 6.35
CA ASP A 140 7.94 -18.68 5.61
C ASP A 140 8.46 -17.24 5.85
N HIS A 141 8.22 -16.70 7.05
CA HIS A 141 8.67 -15.35 7.45
C HIS A 141 8.15 -14.25 6.51
N TYR A 142 6.83 -14.25 6.26
CA TYR A 142 6.08 -13.26 5.45
C TYR A 142 6.28 -13.37 3.93
N ALA A 143 6.93 -14.44 3.40
CA ALA A 143 7.08 -14.61 1.96
C ALA A 143 5.74 -14.99 1.29
N SER A 144 4.86 -15.68 2.01
CA SER A 144 3.51 -16.00 1.56
C SER A 144 2.49 -15.92 2.70
N PHE A 145 1.21 -15.79 2.36
CA PHE A 145 0.13 -15.74 3.32
C PHE A 145 -1.03 -16.63 2.91
N LYS A 146 -1.70 -17.21 3.90
CA LYS A 146 -2.97 -17.93 3.78
C LYS A 146 -3.99 -17.21 4.66
N ARG A 147 -5.16 -16.85 4.12
CA ARG A 147 -6.24 -16.25 4.91
C ARG A 147 -6.84 -17.32 5.81
N ILE A 148 -6.96 -17.06 7.11
CA ILE A 148 -7.59 -17.97 8.06
C ILE A 148 -9.10 -17.83 7.93
N ALA A 149 -9.80 -18.93 7.66
CA ALA A 149 -11.24 -19.03 7.79
C ALA A 149 -11.60 -19.65 9.16
N PRO A 150 -12.75 -19.29 9.74
CA PRO A 150 -13.26 -19.89 10.97
C PRO A 150 -13.37 -21.40 10.91
#